data_a1f41ccc2b5b9580c4e7698b4bb091d7
#
_entry.id   a1f41ccc2b5b9580c4e7698b4bb091d7
#
_cell.length_a   1.000
_cell.length_b   1.000
_cell.length_c   1.000
_cell.angle_alpha   90.00
_cell.angle_beta   90.00
_cell.angle_gamma   90.00
#
_symmetry.space_group_name_H-M   'P 1'
#
loop_
_entity.id
_entity.type
_entity.pdbx_description
1 polymer ?
#
loop_
_entity_poly.entity_id
_entity_poly.type
_entity_poly.pdbx_seq_one_letter_code
_entity_poly.pdbx_strand_id
1 'polypeptide(L)'
;MRKGTFTSFKNGFDISCLKCEALQRLFHEVTSHVQNVRIEEVIHWKGHGSLEEHPATTIGLTHKKPTVQFVDSLDKGQRIEAIAHELAHLLLVYRFGLGVIGRRFPRHGNRDDVFRFYMSMRGDWVYLLGQIANTAHHLVLIDYLKGEYGIEDNLHIYLLNQNFCVAANDNARDEESQYGMGLVAFEYEKFIGRVDRAINIQRQTEFFWKAYHSAQRHFDKYSFRSIPAPSSYQEDILSFLEALGYPREDFMFFPERK
;
A
#
# COMPACT_ATOMS: atom_id res chain seq x y z
N MET A 1 1.93 12.95 -26.23
CA MET A 1 2.57 11.78 -25.63
C MET A 1 4.07 12.03 -25.50
N ARG A 2 4.59 12.41 -24.35
CA ARG A 2 6.03 12.50 -24.10
C ARG A 2 6.48 11.17 -23.51
N LYS A 3 7.40 10.50 -24.21
CA LYS A 3 8.04 9.28 -23.74
C LYS A 3 8.82 9.60 -22.48
N GLY A 4 8.40 9.05 -21.35
CA GLY A 4 9.20 9.07 -20.12
C GLY A 4 10.47 8.26 -20.36
N THR A 5 11.61 8.90 -20.24
CA THR A 5 12.92 8.26 -20.28
C THR A 5 13.22 7.64 -18.93
N PHE A 6 13.58 6.38 -18.94
CA PHE A 6 13.90 5.58 -17.77
C PHE A 6 15.08 6.15 -16.99
N THR A 7 14.96 6.12 -15.67
CA THR A 7 16.00 6.42 -14.69
C THR A 7 17.16 5.44 -14.81
N SER A 8 18.38 5.95 -14.68
CA SER A 8 19.57 5.10 -14.52
C SER A 8 19.53 4.48 -13.11
N PHE A 9 19.44 3.16 -13.04
CA PHE A 9 19.56 2.43 -11.79
C PHE A 9 21.00 2.51 -11.28
N LYS A 10 21.17 2.91 -10.01
CA LYS A 10 22.40 2.60 -9.30
C LYS A 10 22.36 1.14 -8.86
N ASN A 11 23.52 0.52 -8.73
CA ASN A 11 23.68 -0.87 -8.27
C ASN A 11 22.96 -1.14 -6.95
N GLY A 12 22.69 -2.43 -6.66
CA GLY A 12 22.04 -2.85 -5.43
C GLY A 12 22.60 -2.16 -4.19
N PHE A 13 21.71 -1.76 -3.29
CA PHE A 13 22.06 -1.01 -2.08
C PHE A 13 22.36 -1.99 -0.93
N ASP A 14 23.50 -1.84 -0.28
CA ASP A 14 23.84 -2.61 0.91
C ASP A 14 23.32 -1.91 2.18
N ILE A 15 22.29 -2.49 2.80
CA ILE A 15 21.69 -1.96 4.03
C ILE A 15 22.66 -1.88 5.22
N SER A 16 23.77 -2.64 5.20
CA SER A 16 24.75 -2.62 6.26
C SER A 16 25.40 -1.25 6.43
N CYS A 17 25.46 -0.45 5.35
CA CYS A 17 25.98 0.91 5.38
C CYS A 17 25.14 1.86 6.25
N LEU A 18 23.87 1.54 6.49
CA LEU A 18 23.00 2.32 7.37
C LEU A 18 23.32 2.11 8.86
N LYS A 19 24.06 1.06 9.21
CA LYS A 19 24.45 0.74 10.60
C LYS A 19 23.24 0.73 11.56
N CYS A 20 22.13 0.10 11.14
CA CYS A 20 20.91 -0.06 11.92
C CYS A 20 20.65 -1.55 12.14
N GLU A 21 20.91 -2.03 13.35
CA GLU A 21 20.74 -3.45 13.69
C GLU A 21 19.29 -3.91 13.56
N ALA A 22 18.35 -3.05 13.91
CA ALA A 22 16.92 -3.34 13.78
C ALA A 22 16.52 -3.60 12.33
N LEU A 23 16.98 -2.76 11.39
CA LEU A 23 16.74 -2.93 9.95
C LEU A 23 17.40 -4.21 9.42
N GLN A 24 18.62 -4.53 9.89
CA GLN A 24 19.32 -5.77 9.51
C GLN A 24 18.57 -7.01 9.99
N ARG A 25 18.05 -7.00 11.22
CA ARG A 25 17.20 -8.08 11.76
C ARG A 25 15.94 -8.26 10.94
N LEU A 26 15.23 -7.17 10.61
CA LEU A 26 14.03 -7.21 9.76
C LEU A 26 14.36 -7.77 8.37
N PHE A 27 15.43 -7.31 7.73
CA PHE A 27 15.87 -7.82 6.43
C PHE A 27 16.20 -9.31 6.48
N HIS A 28 16.90 -9.76 7.52
CA HIS A 28 17.20 -11.16 7.71
C HIS A 28 15.93 -12.00 7.86
N GLU A 29 14.96 -11.52 8.62
CA GLU A 29 13.68 -12.20 8.78
C GLU A 29 12.92 -12.27 7.45
N VAL A 30 12.80 -11.15 6.71
CA VAL A 30 12.16 -11.15 5.39
C VAL A 30 12.84 -12.14 4.45
N THR A 31 14.17 -12.17 4.39
CA THR A 31 14.92 -13.07 3.50
C THR A 31 14.83 -14.54 3.90
N SER A 32 14.44 -14.86 5.12
CA SER A 32 14.12 -16.22 5.53
C SER A 32 12.80 -16.74 4.93
N HIS A 33 11.91 -15.84 4.53
CA HIS A 33 10.62 -16.17 3.91
C HIS A 33 10.58 -15.90 2.39
N VAL A 34 11.38 -14.93 1.92
CA VAL A 34 11.39 -14.48 0.52
C VAL A 34 12.81 -14.51 -0.02
N GLN A 35 13.08 -15.39 -0.98
CA GLN A 35 14.39 -15.46 -1.60
C GLN A 35 14.65 -14.28 -2.55
N ASN A 36 15.91 -13.85 -2.63
CA ASN A 36 16.39 -12.87 -3.61
C ASN A 36 15.73 -11.48 -3.52
N VAL A 37 15.41 -11.02 -2.31
CA VAL A 37 15.01 -9.61 -2.10
C VAL A 37 16.19 -8.70 -2.47
N ARG A 38 15.91 -7.70 -3.30
CA ARG A 38 16.87 -6.66 -3.67
C ARG A 38 16.46 -5.34 -3.05
N ILE A 39 17.44 -4.52 -2.71
CA ILE A 39 17.22 -3.13 -2.31
C ILE A 39 18.00 -2.26 -3.29
N GLU A 40 17.35 -1.26 -3.85
CA GLU A 40 17.89 -0.39 -4.87
C GLU A 40 17.66 1.09 -4.52
N GLU A 41 18.71 1.88 -4.62
CA GLU A 41 18.59 3.33 -4.54
C GLU A 41 18.29 3.87 -5.94
N VAL A 42 17.25 4.72 -6.05
CA VAL A 42 16.84 5.34 -7.32
C VAL A 42 17.01 6.85 -7.25
N ILE A 43 17.39 7.45 -8.37
CA ILE A 43 17.55 8.89 -8.45
C ILE A 43 16.16 9.54 -8.53
N HIS A 44 15.93 10.53 -7.67
CA HIS A 44 14.69 11.32 -7.70
C HIS A 44 14.58 12.08 -9.01
N TRP A 45 13.48 11.90 -9.73
CA TRP A 45 13.22 12.59 -10.98
C TRP A 45 12.36 13.83 -10.75
N LYS A 46 12.96 15.01 -10.92
CA LYS A 46 12.22 16.28 -10.90
C LYS A 46 11.40 16.41 -12.17
N GLY A 47 10.09 16.20 -12.12
CA GLY A 47 9.25 16.56 -13.26
C GLY A 47 7.95 15.83 -13.53
N HIS A 48 7.64 14.75 -12.84
CA HIS A 48 6.31 14.17 -12.87
C HIS A 48 5.93 13.72 -11.46
N GLY A 49 4.85 14.28 -10.98
CA GLY A 49 4.31 14.10 -9.66
C GLY A 49 4.57 12.74 -9.08
N SER A 50 4.99 12.76 -7.86
CA SER A 50 4.73 11.73 -6.90
C SER A 50 5.83 10.81 -6.38
N LEU A 51 7.10 10.95 -6.69
CA LEU A 51 8.09 10.32 -5.79
C LEU A 51 8.24 11.09 -4.48
N GLU A 52 7.79 12.35 -4.42
CA GLU A 52 7.61 13.08 -3.16
C GLU A 52 6.47 12.49 -2.32
N GLU A 53 5.50 11.81 -2.97
CA GLU A 53 4.38 11.12 -2.33
C GLU A 53 4.72 9.68 -1.94
N HIS A 54 5.68 9.05 -2.63
CA HIS A 54 6.11 7.67 -2.41
C HIS A 54 7.63 7.56 -2.37
N PRO A 55 8.25 7.80 -1.21
CA PRO A 55 9.70 7.81 -1.06
C PRO A 55 10.34 6.42 -1.22
N ALA A 56 9.55 5.38 -1.11
CA ALA A 56 9.93 3.99 -1.39
C ALA A 56 8.76 3.22 -1.99
N THR A 57 9.05 2.09 -2.61
CA THR A 57 8.06 1.16 -3.16
C THR A 57 8.63 -0.24 -3.31
N THR A 58 7.79 -1.27 -3.17
CA THR A 58 8.16 -2.64 -3.48
C THR A 58 7.65 -3.04 -4.86
N ILE A 59 8.57 -3.20 -5.81
CA ILE A 59 8.26 -3.73 -7.12
C ILE A 59 8.20 -5.27 -7.03
N GLY A 60 7.12 -5.83 -7.57
CA GLY A 60 6.95 -7.28 -7.59
C GLY A 60 6.72 -7.89 -6.22
N LEU A 61 5.94 -7.22 -5.35
CA LEU A 61 5.58 -7.67 -4.01
C LEU A 61 5.13 -9.14 -3.94
N THR A 62 4.52 -9.65 -5.01
CA THR A 62 4.06 -11.04 -5.12
C THR A 62 4.97 -11.93 -5.98
N HIS A 63 6.08 -11.41 -6.44
CA HIS A 63 7.02 -12.13 -7.30
C HIS A 63 8.11 -12.84 -6.49
N LYS A 64 8.76 -13.84 -7.10
CA LYS A 64 9.86 -14.59 -6.47
C LYS A 64 11.11 -13.75 -6.19
N LYS A 65 11.22 -12.56 -6.77
CA LYS A 65 12.37 -11.65 -6.65
C LYS A 65 11.87 -10.22 -6.48
N PRO A 66 11.29 -9.88 -5.32
CA PRO A 66 10.82 -8.53 -5.09
C PRO A 66 12.01 -7.56 -4.95
N THR A 67 11.78 -6.33 -5.36
CA THR A 67 12.77 -5.27 -5.26
C THR A 67 12.18 -4.10 -4.48
N VAL A 68 12.79 -3.75 -3.36
CA VAL A 68 12.50 -2.53 -2.61
C VAL A 68 13.31 -1.39 -3.23
N GLN A 69 12.64 -0.37 -3.73
CA GLN A 69 13.26 0.84 -4.26
C GLN A 69 12.99 2.01 -3.33
N PHE A 70 13.99 2.84 -3.09
CA PHE A 70 13.86 4.09 -2.34
C PHE A 70 14.62 5.22 -3.03
N VAL A 71 14.18 6.48 -2.83
CA VAL A 71 14.78 7.63 -3.48
C VAL A 71 16.06 8.08 -2.77
N ASP A 72 17.06 8.53 -3.53
CA ASP A 72 18.37 8.92 -3.03
C ASP A 72 18.35 10.22 -2.19
N SER A 73 17.32 11.03 -2.32
CA SER A 73 17.14 12.29 -1.59
C SER A 73 16.81 12.13 -0.11
N LEU A 74 16.45 10.92 0.34
CA LEU A 74 16.15 10.65 1.75
C LEU A 74 17.41 10.76 2.61
N ASP A 75 17.28 11.33 3.80
CA ASP A 75 18.31 11.24 4.82
C ASP A 75 18.45 9.82 5.39
N LYS A 76 19.43 9.61 6.24
CA LYS A 76 19.71 8.27 6.79
C LYS A 76 18.53 7.71 7.60
N GLY A 77 17.86 8.52 8.42
CA GLY A 77 16.70 8.10 9.23
C GLY A 77 15.53 7.75 8.35
N GLN A 78 15.21 8.61 7.40
CA GLN A 78 14.14 8.40 6.43
C GLN A 78 14.38 7.16 5.56
N ARG A 79 15.63 6.87 5.16
CA ARG A 79 15.97 5.63 4.42
C ARG A 79 15.70 4.39 5.25
N ILE A 80 16.04 4.41 6.55
CA ILE A 80 15.77 3.29 7.45
C ILE A 80 14.26 3.06 7.55
N GLU A 81 13.47 4.10 7.80
CA GLU A 81 12.01 4.01 7.90
C GLU A 81 11.38 3.53 6.59
N ALA A 82 11.74 4.14 5.46
CA ALA A 82 11.20 3.80 4.14
C ALA A 82 11.50 2.35 3.72
N ILE A 83 12.75 1.89 3.91
CA ILE A 83 13.15 0.51 3.60
C ILE A 83 12.44 -0.46 4.56
N ALA A 84 12.36 -0.15 5.85
CA ALA A 84 11.70 -0.99 6.83
C ALA A 84 10.21 -1.15 6.53
N HIS A 85 9.53 -0.07 6.15
CA HIS A 85 8.12 -0.06 5.73
C HIS A 85 7.88 -1.06 4.59
N GLU A 86 8.66 -0.97 3.52
CA GLU A 86 8.53 -1.85 2.36
C GLU A 86 8.90 -3.32 2.67
N LEU A 87 9.91 -3.54 3.51
CA LEU A 87 10.25 -4.88 3.98
C LEU A 87 9.14 -5.49 4.83
N ALA A 88 8.46 -4.69 5.63
CA ALA A 88 7.33 -5.15 6.43
C ALA A 88 6.13 -5.55 5.58
N HIS A 89 5.84 -4.87 4.45
CA HIS A 89 4.86 -5.34 3.47
C HIS A 89 5.21 -6.74 2.96
N LEU A 90 6.47 -7.00 2.60
CA LEU A 90 6.92 -8.35 2.20
C LEU A 90 6.68 -9.37 3.32
N LEU A 91 6.96 -9.01 4.56
CA LEU A 91 6.76 -9.90 5.68
C LEU A 91 5.28 -10.24 5.89
N LEU A 92 4.39 -9.24 5.81
CA LEU A 92 2.94 -9.45 5.90
C LEU A 92 2.45 -10.42 4.82
N VAL A 93 2.93 -10.28 3.59
CA VAL A 93 2.55 -11.16 2.49
C VAL A 93 3.09 -12.57 2.67
N TYR A 94 4.38 -12.73 2.94
CA TYR A 94 5.04 -14.04 2.85
C TYR A 94 5.06 -14.83 4.16
N ARG A 95 5.20 -14.16 5.30
CA ARG A 95 5.15 -14.81 6.61
C ARG A 95 3.72 -14.97 7.10
N PHE A 96 2.95 -13.89 7.10
CA PHE A 96 1.60 -13.89 7.66
C PHE A 96 0.51 -14.22 6.63
N GLY A 97 0.84 -14.19 5.35
CA GLY A 97 -0.06 -14.55 4.27
C GLY A 97 -1.16 -13.56 3.98
N LEU A 98 -0.95 -12.30 4.35
CA LEU A 98 -1.83 -11.20 4.01
C LEU A 98 -1.54 -10.77 2.57
N GLY A 99 -2.09 -11.51 1.62
CA GLY A 99 -1.86 -11.28 0.19
C GLY A 99 -2.43 -9.94 -0.29
N VAL A 100 -1.96 -9.48 -1.44
CA VAL A 100 -2.55 -8.32 -2.10
C VAL A 100 -3.70 -8.75 -3.00
N ILE A 101 -4.70 -7.88 -3.13
CA ILE A 101 -5.88 -8.16 -3.95
C ILE A 101 -5.68 -7.65 -5.37
N GLY A 102 -6.22 -8.37 -6.34
CA GLY A 102 -6.31 -7.96 -7.74
C GLY A 102 -7.60 -8.41 -8.39
N ARG A 103 -7.90 -7.87 -9.55
CA ARG A 103 -9.07 -8.33 -10.32
C ARG A 103 -8.78 -9.67 -10.99
N ARG A 104 -9.78 -10.53 -10.97
CA ARG A 104 -9.73 -11.80 -11.66
C ARG A 104 -9.88 -11.57 -13.17
N PHE A 105 -9.02 -12.19 -13.96
CA PHE A 105 -9.14 -12.14 -15.40
C PHE A 105 -10.41 -12.90 -15.86
N PRO A 106 -11.23 -12.33 -16.75
CA PRO A 106 -12.42 -13.01 -17.28
C PRO A 106 -12.03 -14.31 -17.97
N ARG A 107 -12.47 -15.45 -17.45
CA ARG A 107 -12.11 -16.79 -18.00
C ARG A 107 -12.74 -17.06 -19.38
N HIS A 108 -13.84 -16.39 -19.69
CA HIS A 108 -14.65 -16.63 -20.89
C HIS A 108 -15.06 -15.31 -21.59
N GLY A 109 -14.28 -14.26 -21.38
CA GLY A 109 -14.55 -12.96 -22.00
C GLY A 109 -14.28 -12.99 -23.49
N ASN A 110 -15.15 -12.34 -24.28
CA ASN A 110 -14.85 -11.98 -25.66
C ASN A 110 -13.71 -10.93 -25.71
N ARG A 111 -13.24 -10.56 -26.89
CA ARG A 111 -12.15 -9.60 -27.08
C ARG A 111 -12.43 -8.25 -26.41
N ASP A 112 -13.70 -7.83 -26.36
CA ASP A 112 -14.11 -6.57 -25.74
C ASP A 112 -14.06 -6.65 -24.22
N ASP A 113 -14.39 -7.80 -23.61
CA ASP A 113 -14.28 -8.00 -22.17
C ASP A 113 -12.82 -8.00 -21.72
N VAL A 114 -11.94 -8.63 -22.49
CA VAL A 114 -10.50 -8.58 -22.28
C VAL A 114 -9.98 -7.14 -22.38
N PHE A 115 -10.42 -6.39 -23.39
CA PHE A 115 -10.03 -4.99 -23.57
C PHE A 115 -10.55 -4.12 -22.42
N ARG A 116 -11.82 -4.28 -22.03
CA ARG A 116 -12.40 -3.56 -20.88
C ARG A 116 -11.68 -3.89 -19.58
N PHE A 117 -11.28 -5.15 -19.37
CA PHE A 117 -10.47 -5.56 -18.24
C PHE A 117 -9.13 -4.81 -18.20
N TYR A 118 -8.38 -4.80 -19.31
CA TYR A 118 -7.13 -4.06 -19.40
C TYR A 118 -7.30 -2.55 -19.23
N MET A 119 -8.38 -1.98 -19.74
CA MET A 119 -8.67 -0.55 -19.54
C MET A 119 -9.04 -0.25 -18.08
N SER A 120 -9.77 -1.14 -17.41
CA SER A 120 -10.10 -1.01 -15.99
C SER A 120 -8.92 -1.25 -15.05
N MET A 121 -7.87 -1.92 -15.52
CA MET A 121 -6.61 -2.09 -14.76
C MET A 121 -5.66 -0.89 -14.88
N ARG A 122 -6.10 0.20 -15.51
CA ARG A 122 -5.36 1.47 -15.59
C ARG A 122 -6.08 2.52 -14.76
N GLY A 123 -5.32 3.28 -13.97
CA GLY A 123 -5.85 4.42 -13.22
C GLY A 123 -6.54 4.01 -11.92
N ASP A 124 -7.78 4.40 -11.76
CA ASP A 124 -8.50 4.48 -10.50
C ASP A 124 -8.71 3.12 -9.81
N TRP A 125 -8.92 2.05 -10.58
CA TRP A 125 -9.00 0.69 -10.04
C TRP A 125 -7.68 0.19 -9.44
N VAL A 126 -6.55 0.47 -10.10
CA VAL A 126 -5.23 0.12 -9.54
C VAL A 126 -5.00 0.88 -8.25
N TYR A 127 -5.40 2.14 -8.21
CA TYR A 127 -5.36 2.97 -7.02
C TYR A 127 -6.23 2.38 -5.90
N LEU A 128 -7.51 2.09 -6.15
CA LEU A 128 -8.41 1.53 -5.14
C LEU A 128 -7.91 0.20 -4.58
N LEU A 129 -7.54 -0.75 -5.45
CA LEU A 129 -7.06 -2.07 -5.00
C LEU A 129 -5.74 -1.97 -4.24
N GLY A 130 -4.83 -1.11 -4.70
CA GLY A 130 -3.60 -0.80 -3.98
C GLY A 130 -3.89 -0.19 -2.62
N GLN A 131 -4.80 0.78 -2.54
CA GLN A 131 -5.17 1.42 -1.30
C GLN A 131 -5.85 0.47 -0.30
N ILE A 132 -6.69 -0.46 -0.76
CA ILE A 132 -7.28 -1.49 0.11
C ILE A 132 -6.19 -2.33 0.78
N ALA A 133 -5.25 -2.84 -0.01
CA ALA A 133 -4.16 -3.66 0.50
C ALA A 133 -3.24 -2.85 1.44
N ASN A 134 -2.88 -1.64 1.04
CA ASN A 134 -2.02 -0.77 1.85
C ASN A 134 -2.68 -0.43 3.19
N THR A 135 -3.92 0.08 3.19
CA THR A 135 -4.63 0.41 4.43
C THR A 135 -4.70 -0.79 5.37
N ALA A 136 -5.11 -1.96 4.87
CA ALA A 136 -5.19 -3.16 5.70
C ALA A 136 -3.83 -3.61 6.25
N HIS A 137 -2.75 -3.45 5.48
CA HIS A 137 -1.39 -3.74 5.93
C HIS A 137 -0.88 -2.71 6.95
N HIS A 138 -1.10 -1.41 6.71
CA HIS A 138 -0.59 -0.34 7.58
C HIS A 138 -1.15 -0.44 9.00
N LEU A 139 -2.40 -0.88 9.17
CA LEU A 139 -3.00 -1.10 10.49
C LEU A 139 -2.25 -2.14 11.35
N VAL A 140 -1.48 -3.02 10.72
CA VAL A 140 -0.64 -4.02 11.38
C VAL A 140 0.82 -3.59 11.39
N LEU A 141 1.32 -3.13 10.25
CA LEU A 141 2.72 -2.90 9.94
C LEU A 141 3.35 -1.84 10.85
N ILE A 142 2.69 -0.70 11.04
CA ILE A 142 3.23 0.45 11.78
C ILE A 142 3.54 0.06 13.22
N ASP A 143 2.58 -0.55 13.90
CA ASP A 143 2.76 -1.03 15.26
C ASP A 143 3.72 -2.23 15.35
N TYR A 144 3.77 -3.07 14.28
CA TYR A 144 4.68 -4.19 14.20
C TYR A 144 6.15 -3.75 14.12
N LEU A 145 6.45 -2.79 13.26
CA LEU A 145 7.79 -2.20 13.15
C LEU A 145 8.26 -1.61 14.47
N LYS A 146 7.38 -0.85 15.12
CA LYS A 146 7.67 -0.24 16.42
C LYS A 146 7.85 -1.28 17.52
N GLY A 147 6.93 -2.24 17.63
CA GLY A 147 6.91 -3.24 18.71
C GLY A 147 8.05 -4.26 18.63
N GLU A 148 8.31 -4.81 17.43
CA GLU A 148 9.28 -5.90 17.24
C GLU A 148 10.70 -5.40 16.92
N TYR A 149 10.81 -4.27 16.23
CA TYR A 149 12.11 -3.78 15.79
C TYR A 149 12.51 -2.44 16.42
N GLY A 150 11.61 -1.74 17.08
CA GLY A 150 11.86 -0.39 17.59
C GLY A 150 12.08 0.65 16.47
N ILE A 151 11.54 0.38 15.27
CA ILE A 151 11.59 1.31 14.14
C ILE A 151 10.27 2.07 14.11
N GLU A 152 10.34 3.39 14.32
CA GLU A 152 9.20 4.29 14.12
C GLU A 152 8.98 4.48 12.61
N ASP A 153 7.72 4.63 12.19
CA ASP A 153 7.36 4.88 10.78
C ASP A 153 6.83 6.32 10.63
N ASN A 154 7.63 7.27 11.13
CA ASN A 154 7.27 8.69 11.11
C ASN A 154 7.18 9.27 9.71
N LEU A 155 7.98 8.75 8.78
CA LEU A 155 7.95 9.18 7.39
C LEU A 155 6.59 8.86 6.77
N HIS A 156 6.06 7.65 6.97
CA HIS A 156 4.74 7.28 6.49
C HIS A 156 3.64 8.15 7.13
N ILE A 157 3.68 8.34 8.44
CA ILE A 157 2.72 9.19 9.17
C ILE A 157 2.76 10.64 8.66
N TYR A 158 3.96 11.18 8.43
CA TYR A 158 4.13 12.51 7.86
C TYR A 158 3.51 12.61 6.45
N LEU A 159 3.81 11.65 5.57
CA LEU A 159 3.28 11.63 4.22
C LEU A 159 1.77 11.44 4.18
N LEU A 160 1.24 10.54 5.01
CA LEU A 160 -0.20 10.35 5.16
C LEU A 160 -0.90 11.67 5.55
N ASN A 161 -0.33 12.41 6.50
CA ASN A 161 -0.87 13.70 6.90
C ASN A 161 -0.85 14.74 5.77
N GLN A 162 0.27 14.86 5.07
CA GLN A 162 0.42 15.82 3.97
C GLN A 162 -0.51 15.48 2.80
N ASN A 163 -0.46 14.23 2.35
CA ASN A 163 -1.19 13.79 1.17
C ASN A 163 -2.70 13.76 1.40
N PHE A 164 -3.15 13.36 2.60
CA PHE A 164 -4.57 13.37 2.92
C PHE A 164 -5.14 14.79 2.90
N CYS A 165 -4.48 15.75 3.53
CA CYS A 165 -4.95 17.15 3.55
C CYS A 165 -5.02 17.77 2.14
N VAL A 166 -4.10 17.41 1.24
CA VAL A 166 -4.10 17.89 -0.15
C VAL A 166 -5.19 17.21 -0.96
N ALA A 167 -5.17 15.88 -0.99
CA ALA A 167 -6.06 15.08 -1.84
C ALA A 167 -7.54 15.20 -1.44
N ALA A 168 -7.84 15.28 -0.14
CA ALA A 168 -9.21 15.43 0.34
C ALA A 168 -9.83 16.80 0.03
N ASN A 169 -9.03 17.80 -0.30
CA ASN A 169 -9.49 19.10 -0.77
C ASN A 169 -9.52 19.20 -2.31
N ASP A 170 -8.94 18.22 -3.02
CA ASP A 170 -9.07 18.09 -4.46
C ASP A 170 -10.37 17.34 -4.78
N ASN A 171 -11.07 17.75 -5.84
CA ASN A 171 -12.31 17.10 -6.25
C ASN A 171 -11.96 15.80 -6.98
N ALA A 172 -11.83 14.70 -6.23
CA ALA A 172 -11.76 13.36 -6.83
C ALA A 172 -12.96 13.15 -7.74
N ARG A 173 -12.72 12.73 -8.98
CA ARG A 173 -13.69 12.83 -10.06
C ARG A 173 -14.46 11.55 -10.33
N ASP A 174 -13.91 10.43 -9.94
CA ASP A 174 -14.46 9.11 -10.16
C ASP A 174 -14.73 8.38 -8.84
N GLU A 175 -15.58 7.37 -8.93
CA GLU A 175 -16.09 6.62 -7.77
C GLU A 175 -14.94 5.86 -7.06
N GLU A 176 -14.06 5.21 -7.82
CA GLU A 176 -12.96 4.42 -7.28
C GLU A 176 -11.94 5.28 -6.54
N SER A 177 -11.61 6.45 -7.06
CA SER A 177 -10.75 7.42 -6.39
C SER A 177 -11.37 7.90 -5.08
N GLN A 178 -12.67 8.13 -5.06
CA GLN A 178 -13.38 8.55 -3.86
C GLN A 178 -13.45 7.44 -2.80
N TYR A 179 -13.63 6.19 -3.21
CA TYR A 179 -13.49 5.04 -2.30
C TYR A 179 -12.08 4.95 -1.73
N GLY A 180 -11.05 5.10 -2.56
CA GLY A 180 -9.66 5.14 -2.13
C GLY A 180 -9.41 6.24 -1.09
N MET A 181 -9.95 7.44 -1.32
CA MET A 181 -9.86 8.54 -0.37
C MET A 181 -10.57 8.27 0.96
N GLY A 182 -11.69 7.56 0.95
CA GLY A 182 -12.37 7.11 2.16
C GLY A 182 -11.52 6.15 3.00
N LEU A 183 -10.75 5.26 2.34
CA LEU A 183 -9.78 4.38 3.00
C LEU A 183 -8.62 5.17 3.62
N VAL A 184 -8.06 6.13 2.88
CA VAL A 184 -7.00 7.01 3.40
C VAL A 184 -7.50 7.82 4.59
N ALA A 185 -8.76 8.28 4.57
CA ALA A 185 -9.38 8.97 5.69
C ALA A 185 -9.50 8.10 6.95
N PHE A 186 -9.87 6.84 6.78
CA PHE A 186 -9.91 5.88 7.87
C PHE A 186 -8.51 5.65 8.47
N GLU A 187 -7.50 5.48 7.63
CA GLU A 187 -6.12 5.34 8.05
C GLU A 187 -5.60 6.59 8.78
N TYR A 188 -5.92 7.78 8.24
CA TYR A 188 -5.62 9.06 8.88
C TYR A 188 -6.21 9.14 10.31
N GLU A 189 -7.46 8.75 10.48
CA GLU A 189 -8.09 8.76 11.81
C GLU A 189 -7.40 7.82 12.79
N LYS A 190 -6.93 6.68 12.31
CA LYS A 190 -6.23 5.69 13.14
C LYS A 190 -4.88 6.17 13.68
N PHE A 191 -4.12 6.88 12.85
CA PHE A 191 -2.74 7.19 13.18
C PHE A 191 -2.48 8.65 13.52
N ILE A 192 -3.34 9.59 13.09
CA ILE A 192 -3.06 11.02 13.18
C ILE A 192 -4.13 11.75 14.01
N GLY A 193 -5.39 11.59 13.64
CA GLY A 193 -6.46 12.25 14.36
C GLY A 193 -7.78 12.36 13.61
N ARG A 194 -8.68 13.16 14.12
CA ARG A 194 -10.05 13.26 13.62
C ARG A 194 -10.12 13.82 12.19
N VAL A 195 -10.78 13.09 11.32
CA VAL A 195 -10.98 13.44 9.90
C VAL A 195 -11.71 14.79 9.75
N ASP A 196 -12.71 15.08 10.60
CA ASP A 196 -13.50 16.31 10.56
C ASP A 196 -12.70 17.59 10.84
N ARG A 197 -11.49 17.45 11.39
CA ARG A 197 -10.56 18.57 11.60
C ARG A 197 -9.61 18.79 10.44
N ALA A 198 -9.42 17.77 9.60
CA ALA A 198 -8.46 17.82 8.50
C ALA A 198 -9.10 18.23 7.17
N ILE A 199 -10.38 17.95 6.98
CA ILE A 199 -11.08 18.15 5.71
C ILE A 199 -12.45 18.81 5.90
N ASN A 200 -12.96 19.40 4.81
CA ASN A 200 -14.35 19.88 4.76
C ASN A 200 -15.29 18.70 4.51
N ILE A 201 -15.91 18.20 5.56
CA ILE A 201 -16.85 17.07 5.55
C ILE A 201 -18.00 17.26 4.55
N GLN A 202 -18.51 18.50 4.42
CA GLN A 202 -19.66 18.80 3.55
C GLN A 202 -19.34 18.67 2.05
N ARG A 203 -18.07 18.63 1.70
CA ARG A 203 -17.62 18.45 0.30
C ARG A 203 -17.39 16.99 -0.07
N GLN A 204 -17.40 16.09 0.92
CA GLN A 204 -17.15 14.67 0.65
C GLN A 204 -18.43 13.99 0.17
N THR A 205 -18.27 13.09 -0.79
CA THR A 205 -19.37 12.39 -1.43
C THR A 205 -19.85 11.19 -0.60
N GLU A 206 -20.96 10.61 -1.04
CA GLU A 206 -21.48 9.36 -0.46
C GLU A 206 -20.49 8.20 -0.65
N PHE A 207 -19.75 8.14 -1.77
CA PHE A 207 -18.75 7.11 -2.05
C PHE A 207 -17.59 7.16 -1.05
N PHE A 208 -17.09 8.36 -0.75
CA PHE A 208 -16.08 8.56 0.28
C PHE A 208 -16.56 8.01 1.63
N TRP A 209 -17.73 8.42 2.10
CA TRP A 209 -18.25 8.00 3.40
C TRP A 209 -18.59 6.51 3.44
N LYS A 210 -19.06 5.96 2.33
CA LYS A 210 -19.34 4.53 2.20
C LYS A 210 -18.08 3.70 2.42
N ALA A 211 -16.97 4.08 1.80
CA ALA A 211 -15.68 3.41 1.99
C ALA A 211 -15.13 3.59 3.39
N TYR A 212 -15.14 4.82 3.91
CA TYR A 212 -14.68 5.12 5.27
C TYR A 212 -15.41 4.28 6.33
N HIS A 213 -16.75 4.28 6.33
CA HIS A 213 -17.52 3.49 7.29
C HIS A 213 -17.41 1.97 7.06
N SER A 214 -17.26 1.54 5.83
CA SER A 214 -16.99 0.13 5.54
C SER A 214 -15.61 -0.30 6.04
N ALA A 215 -14.59 0.54 5.89
CA ALA A 215 -13.27 0.29 6.44
C ALA A 215 -13.28 0.19 7.97
N GLN A 216 -13.98 1.10 8.66
CA GLN A 216 -14.19 1.00 10.11
C GLN A 216 -14.81 -0.34 10.51
N ARG A 217 -15.82 -0.81 9.77
CA ARG A 217 -16.52 -2.06 10.07
C ARG A 217 -15.65 -3.31 9.89
N HIS A 218 -14.84 -3.33 8.84
CA HIS A 218 -14.11 -4.53 8.45
C HIS A 218 -12.68 -4.56 8.96
N PHE A 219 -11.99 -3.42 9.06
CA PHE A 219 -10.56 -3.34 9.34
C PHE A 219 -10.21 -2.78 10.73
N ASP A 220 -11.17 -2.19 11.47
CA ASP A 220 -10.91 -1.55 12.77
C ASP A 220 -10.27 -2.48 13.81
N LYS A 221 -10.51 -3.77 13.69
CA LYS A 221 -9.97 -4.84 14.54
C LYS A 221 -8.51 -5.20 14.26
N TYR A 222 -7.93 -4.72 13.14
CA TYR A 222 -6.57 -5.05 12.76
C TYR A 222 -5.57 -4.26 13.61
N SER A 223 -4.57 -4.94 14.09
CA SER A 223 -3.44 -4.36 14.81
C SER A 223 -2.30 -5.36 14.86
N PHE A 224 -1.11 -4.93 15.27
CA PHE A 224 0.01 -5.83 15.53
C PHE A 224 -0.33 -6.94 16.54
N ARG A 225 -1.12 -6.65 17.57
CA ARG A 225 -1.52 -7.64 18.57
C ARG A 225 -2.63 -8.58 18.09
N SER A 226 -3.28 -8.25 17.00
CA SER A 226 -4.38 -9.00 16.40
C SER A 226 -4.21 -9.07 14.88
N ILE A 227 -3.08 -9.69 14.45
CA ILE A 227 -2.83 -9.95 13.02
C ILE A 227 -3.88 -10.96 12.55
N PRO A 228 -4.68 -10.63 11.51
CA PRO A 228 -5.74 -11.51 11.06
C PRO A 228 -5.16 -12.80 10.47
N ALA A 229 -5.87 -13.91 10.65
CA ALA A 229 -5.59 -15.12 9.87
C ALA A 229 -5.83 -14.84 8.37
N PRO A 230 -5.07 -15.46 7.45
CA PRO A 230 -5.20 -15.21 6.01
C PRO A 230 -6.62 -15.33 5.46
N SER A 231 -7.38 -16.33 5.93
CA SER A 231 -8.77 -16.51 5.51
C SER A 231 -9.68 -15.39 6.01
N SER A 232 -9.50 -14.95 7.25
CA SER A 232 -10.27 -13.82 7.81
C SER A 232 -9.93 -12.51 7.11
N TYR A 233 -8.64 -12.30 6.81
CA TYR A 233 -8.18 -11.14 6.05
C TYR A 233 -8.82 -11.07 4.65
N GLN A 234 -8.81 -12.20 3.93
CA GLN A 234 -9.43 -12.27 2.61
C GLN A 234 -10.94 -12.03 2.67
N GLU A 235 -11.61 -12.63 3.66
CA GLU A 235 -13.04 -12.46 3.87
C GLU A 235 -13.40 -11.00 4.18
N ASP A 236 -12.65 -10.33 5.03
CA ASP A 236 -12.88 -8.93 5.37
C ASP A 236 -12.71 -7.99 4.16
N ILE A 237 -11.68 -8.22 3.32
CA ILE A 237 -11.48 -7.45 2.09
C ILE A 237 -12.60 -7.70 1.08
N LEU A 238 -13.02 -8.95 0.88
CA LEU A 238 -14.12 -9.27 -0.03
C LEU A 238 -15.44 -8.68 0.46
N SER A 239 -15.72 -8.76 1.76
CA SER A 239 -16.90 -8.13 2.37
C SER A 239 -16.88 -6.60 2.29
N PHE A 240 -15.70 -6.00 2.41
CA PHE A 240 -15.52 -4.57 2.15
C PHE A 240 -15.89 -4.22 0.70
N LEU A 241 -15.38 -4.96 -0.29
CA LEU A 241 -15.69 -4.72 -1.71
C LEU A 241 -17.17 -4.94 -2.02
N GLU A 242 -17.80 -5.97 -1.46
CA GLU A 242 -19.25 -6.19 -1.58
C GLU A 242 -20.04 -5.02 -0.98
N ALA A 243 -19.61 -4.48 0.15
CA ALA A 243 -20.23 -3.28 0.73
C ALA A 243 -20.10 -2.05 -0.17
N LEU A 244 -19.09 -1.98 -1.03
CA LEU A 244 -18.95 -0.94 -2.05
C LEU A 244 -19.82 -1.22 -3.28
N GLY A 245 -20.31 -2.43 -3.49
CA GLY A 245 -21.15 -2.84 -4.62
C GLY A 245 -20.42 -3.71 -5.66
N TYR A 246 -19.24 -4.21 -5.34
CA TYR A 246 -18.45 -5.04 -6.25
C TYR A 246 -18.58 -6.53 -5.90
N PRO A 247 -18.89 -7.40 -6.87
CA PRO A 247 -19.05 -8.83 -6.61
C PRO A 247 -17.71 -9.50 -6.31
N ARG A 248 -17.69 -10.39 -5.30
CA ARG A 248 -16.46 -11.06 -4.81
C ARG A 248 -15.80 -11.92 -5.86
N GLU A 249 -16.55 -12.50 -6.80
CA GLU A 249 -16.03 -13.34 -7.88
C GLU A 249 -15.11 -12.60 -8.84
N ASP A 250 -15.17 -11.27 -8.87
CA ASP A 250 -14.30 -10.42 -9.69
C ASP A 250 -12.88 -10.30 -9.14
N PHE A 251 -12.64 -10.80 -7.93
CA PHE A 251 -11.37 -10.58 -7.24
C PHE A 251 -10.63 -11.87 -6.90
N MET A 252 -9.33 -11.76 -6.73
CA MET A 252 -8.45 -12.81 -6.28
C MET A 252 -7.27 -12.24 -5.48
N PHE A 253 -6.64 -13.09 -4.68
CA PHE A 253 -5.49 -12.70 -3.86
C PHE A 253 -4.19 -13.25 -4.42
N PHE A 254 -3.11 -12.49 -4.26
CA PHE A 254 -1.75 -12.86 -4.64
C PHE A 254 -0.81 -12.81 -3.42
N PRO A 255 0.15 -13.73 -3.30
CA PRO A 255 0.27 -14.94 -4.12
C PRO A 255 -0.90 -15.89 -3.88
N GLU A 256 -1.31 -16.60 -4.93
CA GLU A 256 -2.27 -17.69 -4.76
C GLU A 256 -1.65 -18.75 -3.84
N ARG A 257 -2.30 -19.02 -2.71
CA ARG A 257 -1.94 -20.17 -1.87
C ARG A 257 -2.56 -21.42 -2.49
N LYS A 258 -1.70 -22.36 -2.84
CA LYS A 258 -2.12 -23.70 -3.27
C LYS A 258 -2.62 -24.49 -2.09
#